data_69a177a9f1ea632069b0629c8ceaca1e
#
_entry.id   69a177a9f1ea632069b0629c8ceaca1e
#
_cell.length_a   1.000
_cell.length_b   1.000
_cell.length_c   1.000
_cell.angle_alpha   90.00
_cell.angle_beta   90.00
_cell.angle_gamma   90.00
#
_symmetry.space_group_name_H-M   'P 1'
#
loop_
_entity.id
_entity.type
_entity.pdbx_description
1 polymer ?
#
loop_
_entity_poly.entity_id
_entity_poly.type
_entity_poly.pdbx_seq_one_letter_code
_entity_poly.pdbx_strand_id
1 'polypeptide(L)'
;MEKIRLDITKALSFLDPGTLEAYAPQVAAAQTALEQGTCPGNDFLGWLHLPSSITPEFLNEVQAVADTLRSQCDYVVVAGIGGSYLGARAIIEALGNSFSWLVRDDRNPVILFAGNNIGEDYLYELTTYLKGKRFGVINISKSGTTTETALTFRLLKKQCEAERGKEAAKDVIVAITDAH
;
A
#
# COMPACT_ATOMS: atom_id res chain seq x y z
N MET A 1 -11.51 2.45 -24.76
CA MET A 1 -11.33 1.55 -23.62
C MET A 1 -12.53 0.63 -23.52
N GLU A 2 -12.35 -0.68 -23.47
CA GLU A 2 -13.44 -1.59 -23.14
C GLU A 2 -13.92 -1.33 -21.70
N LYS A 3 -15.24 -1.25 -21.53
CA LYS A 3 -15.83 -1.07 -20.19
C LYS A 3 -15.74 -2.38 -19.43
N ILE A 4 -15.38 -2.32 -18.14
CA ILE A 4 -15.45 -3.47 -17.25
C ILE A 4 -16.89 -3.97 -17.22
N ARG A 5 -17.09 -5.28 -17.40
CA ARG A 5 -18.40 -5.94 -17.34
C ARG A 5 -18.38 -6.97 -16.22
N LEU A 6 -19.47 -7.01 -15.46
CA LEU A 6 -19.72 -8.06 -14.49
C LEU A 6 -20.64 -9.11 -15.14
N ASP A 7 -20.14 -10.33 -15.30
CA ASP A 7 -20.94 -11.48 -15.75
C ASP A 7 -21.34 -12.32 -14.53
N ILE A 8 -22.64 -12.29 -14.21
CA ILE A 8 -23.24 -13.03 -13.10
C ILE A 8 -24.04 -14.26 -13.57
N THR A 9 -23.98 -14.60 -14.85
CA THR A 9 -24.80 -15.67 -15.44
C THR A 9 -24.69 -16.99 -14.67
N LYS A 10 -23.50 -17.33 -14.22
CA LYS A 10 -23.26 -18.56 -13.44
C LYS A 10 -23.79 -18.49 -12.00
N ALA A 11 -24.02 -17.31 -11.46
CA ALA A 11 -24.58 -17.13 -10.12
C ALA A 11 -26.11 -17.16 -10.13
N LEU A 12 -26.75 -16.85 -11.25
CA LEU A 12 -28.22 -16.77 -11.33
C LEU A 12 -28.93 -18.09 -11.01
N SER A 13 -28.31 -19.24 -11.28
CA SER A 13 -28.87 -20.56 -10.96
C SER A 13 -28.98 -20.85 -9.45
N PHE A 14 -28.33 -20.04 -8.61
CA PHE A 14 -28.36 -20.15 -7.14
C PHE A 14 -29.29 -19.14 -6.49
N LEU A 15 -29.95 -18.30 -7.27
CA LEU A 15 -30.83 -17.24 -6.80
C LEU A 15 -32.26 -17.49 -7.26
N ASP A 16 -33.23 -17.22 -6.40
CA ASP A 16 -34.62 -17.22 -6.81
C ASP A 16 -34.90 -16.11 -7.82
N PRO A 17 -35.78 -16.33 -8.79
CA PRO A 17 -36.19 -15.31 -9.75
C PRO A 17 -36.68 -14.02 -9.05
N GLY A 18 -36.19 -12.87 -9.48
CA GLY A 18 -36.54 -11.58 -8.91
C GLY A 18 -35.75 -11.16 -7.65
N THR A 19 -34.81 -12.01 -7.15
CA THR A 19 -34.00 -11.67 -5.96
C THR A 19 -33.20 -10.40 -6.15
N LEU A 20 -32.52 -10.25 -7.28
CA LEU A 20 -31.68 -9.06 -7.54
C LEU A 20 -32.52 -7.78 -7.65
N GLU A 21 -33.67 -7.86 -8.33
CA GLU A 21 -34.62 -6.75 -8.48
C GLU A 21 -35.18 -6.33 -7.11
N ALA A 22 -35.45 -7.29 -6.22
CA ALA A 22 -35.96 -7.02 -4.88
C ALA A 22 -34.95 -6.26 -4.00
N TYR A 23 -33.64 -6.41 -4.25
CA TYR A 23 -32.61 -5.68 -3.54
C TYR A 23 -32.31 -4.28 -4.12
N ALA A 24 -32.75 -3.98 -5.35
CA ALA A 24 -32.45 -2.70 -6.00
C ALA A 24 -32.81 -1.46 -5.16
N PRO A 25 -33.99 -1.37 -4.50
CA PRO A 25 -34.34 -0.21 -3.65
C PRO A 25 -33.39 -0.08 -2.42
N GLN A 26 -32.98 -1.21 -1.83
CA GLN A 26 -32.06 -1.22 -0.68
C GLN A 26 -30.66 -0.75 -1.09
N VAL A 27 -30.18 -1.20 -2.23
CA VAL A 27 -28.89 -0.76 -2.80
C VAL A 27 -28.91 0.74 -3.08
N ALA A 28 -29.99 1.25 -3.71
CA ALA A 28 -30.13 2.68 -3.99
C ALA A 28 -30.15 3.52 -2.70
N ALA A 29 -30.87 3.07 -1.67
CA ALA A 29 -30.92 3.75 -0.38
C ALA A 29 -29.55 3.74 0.31
N ALA A 30 -28.85 2.61 0.30
CA ALA A 30 -27.50 2.48 0.88
C ALA A 30 -26.48 3.38 0.15
N GLN A 31 -26.53 3.42 -1.18
CA GLN A 31 -25.69 4.31 -1.97
C GLN A 31 -25.96 5.78 -1.64
N THR A 32 -27.21 6.19 -1.56
CA THR A 32 -27.59 7.56 -1.20
C THR A 32 -27.07 7.92 0.20
N ALA A 33 -27.22 7.02 1.18
CA ALA A 33 -26.74 7.24 2.53
C ALA A 33 -25.21 7.35 2.59
N LEU A 34 -24.49 6.56 1.78
CA LEU A 34 -23.04 6.63 1.64
C LEU A 34 -22.58 7.97 1.06
N GLU A 35 -23.20 8.39 -0.06
CA GLU A 35 -22.86 9.64 -0.76
C GLU A 35 -23.18 10.88 0.07
N GLN A 36 -24.25 10.83 0.87
CA GLN A 36 -24.65 11.90 1.79
C GLN A 36 -23.93 11.88 3.14
N GLY A 37 -23.13 10.85 3.42
CA GLY A 37 -22.46 10.70 4.70
C GLY A 37 -23.41 10.48 5.89
N THR A 38 -24.59 9.87 5.65
CA THR A 38 -25.61 9.60 6.68
C THR A 38 -25.60 8.15 7.17
N CYS A 39 -24.75 7.30 6.62
CA CYS A 39 -24.62 5.91 7.02
C CYS A 39 -23.82 5.75 8.33
N PRO A 40 -23.98 4.63 9.07
CA PRO A 40 -23.09 4.28 10.16
C PRO A 40 -21.63 4.22 9.67
N GLY A 41 -20.71 4.82 10.45
CA GLY A 41 -19.29 4.90 10.07
C GLY A 41 -18.95 6.02 9.09
N ASN A 42 -19.79 7.03 8.98
CA ASN A 42 -19.57 8.19 8.10
C ASN A 42 -18.28 8.97 8.41
N ASP A 43 -17.73 8.84 9.62
CA ASP A 43 -16.41 9.41 9.98
C ASP A 43 -15.24 8.80 9.17
N PHE A 44 -15.48 7.67 8.50
CA PHE A 44 -14.46 6.92 7.75
C PHE A 44 -14.65 6.94 6.22
N LEU A 45 -15.28 7.98 5.66
CA LEU A 45 -15.60 8.08 4.23
C LEU A 45 -14.54 8.80 3.38
N GLY A 46 -13.36 9.11 3.93
CA GLY A 46 -12.28 9.79 3.19
C GLY A 46 -11.86 9.10 1.88
N TRP A 47 -12.08 7.78 1.78
CA TRP A 47 -11.79 6.99 0.57
C TRP A 47 -12.80 7.22 -0.57
N LEU A 48 -14.02 7.65 -0.29
CA LEU A 48 -15.12 7.68 -1.26
C LEU A 48 -14.82 8.58 -2.47
N HIS A 49 -14.24 9.74 -2.21
CA HIS A 49 -13.89 10.72 -3.25
C HIS A 49 -12.38 10.80 -3.54
N LEU A 50 -11.57 9.95 -2.89
CA LEU A 50 -10.12 9.96 -3.03
C LEU A 50 -9.65 9.86 -4.49
N PRO A 51 -10.19 8.96 -5.36
CA PRO A 51 -9.75 8.88 -6.75
C PRO A 51 -9.95 10.18 -7.53
N SER A 52 -11.00 10.95 -7.19
CA SER A 52 -11.31 12.22 -7.85
C SER A 52 -10.52 13.41 -7.30
N SER A 53 -9.91 13.26 -6.12
CA SER A 53 -9.11 14.29 -5.48
C SER A 53 -7.62 14.23 -5.84
N ILE A 54 -7.18 13.19 -6.54
CA ILE A 54 -5.79 13.03 -6.99
C ILE A 54 -5.53 14.01 -8.14
N THR A 55 -4.67 14.99 -7.90
CA THR A 55 -4.30 16.01 -8.88
C THR A 55 -2.97 15.68 -9.57
N PRO A 56 -2.70 16.28 -10.75
CA PRO A 56 -1.38 16.17 -11.39
C PRO A 56 -0.23 16.63 -10.50
N GLU A 57 -0.44 17.67 -9.69
CA GLU A 57 0.55 18.20 -8.76
C GLU A 57 0.91 17.17 -7.69
N PHE A 58 -0.09 16.54 -7.08
CA PHE A 58 0.12 15.44 -6.12
C PHE A 58 0.88 14.26 -6.75
N LEU A 59 0.52 13.89 -7.98
CA LEU A 59 1.24 12.83 -8.70
C LEU A 59 2.70 13.20 -8.97
N ASN A 60 2.99 14.47 -9.27
CA ASN A 60 4.36 14.95 -9.45
C ASN A 60 5.17 14.90 -8.14
N GLU A 61 4.55 15.22 -7.00
CA GLU A 61 5.19 15.09 -5.69
C GLU A 61 5.53 13.62 -5.38
N VAL A 62 4.58 12.70 -5.60
CA VAL A 62 4.83 11.26 -5.44
C VAL A 62 5.93 10.76 -6.38
N GLN A 63 5.93 11.25 -7.63
CA GLN A 63 6.95 10.88 -8.62
C GLN A 63 8.34 11.35 -8.18
N ALA A 64 8.47 12.56 -7.65
CA ALA A 64 9.75 13.09 -7.16
C ALA A 64 10.33 12.25 -6.01
N VAL A 65 9.47 11.81 -5.08
CA VAL A 65 9.87 10.88 -4.01
C VAL A 65 10.30 9.54 -4.58
N ALA A 66 9.54 8.98 -5.54
CA ALA A 66 9.88 7.73 -6.19
C ALA A 66 11.23 7.81 -6.94
N ASP A 67 11.52 8.92 -7.61
CA ASP A 67 12.77 9.14 -8.34
C ASP A 67 13.96 9.27 -7.37
N THR A 68 13.75 9.89 -6.21
CA THR A 68 14.74 9.93 -5.14
C THR A 68 15.07 8.51 -4.66
N LEU A 69 14.05 7.70 -4.36
CA LEU A 69 14.25 6.31 -3.94
C LEU A 69 14.95 5.48 -5.03
N ARG A 70 14.57 5.64 -6.32
CA ARG A 70 15.23 4.95 -7.45
C ARG A 70 16.70 5.30 -7.57
N SER A 71 17.05 6.56 -7.39
CA SER A 71 18.44 7.01 -7.53
C SER A 71 19.32 6.60 -6.37
N GLN A 72 18.76 6.46 -5.18
CA GLN A 72 19.52 6.25 -3.95
C GLN A 72 19.47 4.83 -3.40
N CYS A 73 18.54 3.97 -3.86
CA CYS A 73 18.30 2.67 -3.27
C CYS A 73 18.36 1.55 -4.31
N ASP A 74 18.96 0.41 -3.92
CA ASP A 74 18.87 -0.85 -4.65
C ASP A 74 17.67 -1.69 -4.15
N TYR A 75 17.21 -1.40 -2.92
CA TYR A 75 16.09 -2.06 -2.26
C TYR A 75 15.20 -1.02 -1.59
N VAL A 76 13.88 -1.22 -1.65
CA VAL A 76 12.93 -0.45 -0.86
C VAL A 76 12.05 -1.41 -0.07
N VAL A 77 12.01 -1.24 1.25
CA VAL A 77 11.18 -2.05 2.13
C VAL A 77 9.88 -1.30 2.42
N VAL A 78 8.77 -1.87 2.02
CA VAL A 78 7.43 -1.38 2.37
C VAL A 78 7.02 -2.02 3.68
N ALA A 79 6.97 -1.24 4.75
CA ALA A 79 6.54 -1.66 6.07
C ALA A 79 5.07 -1.30 6.28
N GLY A 80 4.19 -2.32 6.34
CA GLY A 80 2.75 -2.15 6.47
C GLY A 80 2.03 -3.47 6.69
N ILE A 81 0.76 -3.41 7.14
CA ILE A 81 -0.08 -4.58 7.35
C ILE A 81 -1.46 -4.37 6.72
N GLY A 82 -2.09 -5.44 6.28
CA GLY A 82 -3.44 -5.42 5.69
C GLY A 82 -3.52 -4.49 4.48
N GLY A 83 -4.51 -3.59 4.47
CA GLY A 83 -4.73 -2.64 3.38
C GLY A 83 -3.58 -1.67 3.12
N SER A 84 -2.71 -1.46 4.12
CA SER A 84 -1.55 -0.57 3.98
C SER A 84 -0.46 -1.11 3.04
N TYR A 85 -0.47 -2.40 2.69
CA TYR A 85 0.52 -2.93 1.74
C TYR A 85 -0.08 -3.83 0.65
N LEU A 86 -1.21 -4.51 0.91
CA LEU A 86 -1.76 -5.52 0.00
C LEU A 86 -2.18 -4.92 -1.35
N GLY A 87 -2.75 -3.72 -1.37
CA GLY A 87 -3.13 -3.05 -2.62
C GLY A 87 -1.92 -2.74 -3.50
N ALA A 88 -0.89 -2.13 -2.92
CA ALA A 88 0.36 -1.85 -3.62
C ALA A 88 1.04 -3.14 -4.09
N ARG A 89 1.11 -4.16 -3.22
CA ARG A 89 1.66 -5.46 -3.55
C ARG A 89 0.95 -6.13 -4.72
N ALA A 90 -0.38 -6.11 -4.71
CA ALA A 90 -1.17 -6.69 -5.80
C ALA A 90 -0.85 -6.06 -7.17
N ILE A 91 -0.72 -4.73 -7.22
CA ILE A 91 -0.36 -4.03 -8.46
C ILE A 91 1.08 -4.32 -8.88
N ILE A 92 2.01 -4.28 -7.93
CA ILE A 92 3.44 -4.57 -8.21
C ILE A 92 3.61 -5.99 -8.74
N GLU A 93 2.98 -6.99 -8.12
CA GLU A 93 3.07 -8.38 -8.55
C GLU A 93 2.32 -8.66 -9.86
N ALA A 94 1.19 -7.98 -10.11
CA ALA A 94 0.42 -8.14 -11.35
C ALA A 94 1.13 -7.53 -12.58
N LEU A 95 1.84 -6.42 -12.41
CA LEU A 95 2.48 -5.68 -13.50
C LEU A 95 4.00 -5.90 -13.59
N GLY A 96 4.59 -6.44 -12.54
CA GLY A 96 6.03 -6.70 -12.46
C GLY A 96 6.44 -8.03 -13.07
N ASN A 97 7.76 -8.23 -13.18
CA ASN A 97 8.33 -9.53 -13.51
C ASN A 97 8.25 -10.44 -12.27
N SER A 98 7.71 -11.66 -12.42
CA SER A 98 7.60 -12.65 -11.34
C SER A 98 8.94 -13.01 -10.67
N PHE A 99 10.05 -12.75 -11.34
CA PHE A 99 11.42 -12.97 -10.85
C PHE A 99 12.16 -11.66 -10.56
N SER A 100 11.44 -10.54 -10.38
CA SER A 100 12.05 -9.21 -10.15
C SER A 100 13.02 -9.16 -8.96
N TRP A 101 12.82 -10.02 -7.98
CA TRP A 101 13.70 -10.16 -6.81
C TRP A 101 15.02 -10.93 -7.11
N LEU A 102 15.08 -11.66 -8.23
CA LEU A 102 16.29 -12.36 -8.72
C LEU A 102 16.98 -11.58 -9.86
N VAL A 103 16.19 -10.90 -10.69
CA VAL A 103 16.68 -10.18 -11.86
C VAL A 103 16.88 -8.72 -11.48
N ARG A 104 18.13 -8.30 -11.32
CA ARG A 104 18.42 -6.90 -11.03
C ARG A 104 18.03 -6.02 -12.22
N ASP A 105 17.17 -5.05 -11.97
CA ASP A 105 16.88 -3.94 -12.86
C ASP A 105 17.61 -2.70 -12.35
N ASP A 106 18.60 -2.20 -13.07
CA ASP A 106 19.38 -1.02 -12.67
C ASP A 106 18.54 0.27 -12.62
N ARG A 107 17.31 0.25 -13.16
CA ARG A 107 16.39 1.39 -13.18
C ARG A 107 15.44 1.42 -11.99
N ASN A 108 15.19 0.28 -11.34
CA ASN A 108 14.21 0.19 -10.27
C ASN A 108 14.75 -0.61 -9.09
N PRO A 109 14.52 -0.16 -7.85
CA PRO A 109 14.87 -0.94 -6.67
C PRO A 109 14.01 -2.20 -6.56
N VAL A 110 14.55 -3.23 -5.95
CA VAL A 110 13.76 -4.40 -5.55
C VAL A 110 12.85 -4.01 -4.39
N ILE A 111 11.56 -4.28 -4.53
CA ILE A 111 10.57 -4.02 -3.48
C ILE A 111 10.44 -5.23 -2.58
N LEU A 112 10.65 -5.02 -1.28
CA LEU A 112 10.48 -6.02 -0.22
C LEU A 112 9.35 -5.58 0.70
N PHE A 113 8.63 -6.54 1.30
CA PHE A 113 7.51 -6.26 2.19
C PHE A 113 7.79 -6.77 3.59
N ALA A 114 7.46 -5.96 4.61
CA ALA A 114 7.65 -6.31 6.01
C ALA A 114 6.58 -5.64 6.90
N GLY A 115 6.53 -5.97 8.18
CA GLY A 115 5.60 -5.34 9.12
C GLY A 115 4.16 -5.87 9.02
N ASN A 116 3.95 -6.96 8.30
CA ASN A 116 2.69 -7.68 8.22
C ASN A 116 2.59 -8.82 9.25
N ASN A 117 3.65 -9.03 10.02
CA ASN A 117 3.74 -9.91 11.18
C ASN A 117 4.89 -9.46 12.08
N ILE A 118 5.02 -10.12 13.24
CA ILE A 118 6.10 -9.88 14.22
C ILE A 118 7.06 -11.08 14.32
N GLY A 119 7.15 -11.89 13.27
CA GLY A 119 8.05 -13.05 13.21
C GLY A 119 9.51 -12.61 13.31
N GLU A 120 10.19 -13.10 14.36
CA GLU A 120 11.58 -12.75 14.63
C GLU A 120 12.52 -13.23 13.51
N ASP A 121 12.32 -14.45 13.04
CA ASP A 121 13.16 -15.06 11.99
C ASP A 121 13.16 -14.22 10.71
N TYR A 122 11.96 -13.85 10.25
CA TYR A 122 11.83 -13.03 9.05
C TYR A 122 12.51 -11.66 9.18
N LEU A 123 12.34 -10.99 10.32
CA LEU A 123 12.96 -9.69 10.55
C LEU A 123 14.47 -9.80 10.69
N TYR A 124 14.96 -10.87 11.33
CA TYR A 124 16.40 -11.16 11.42
C TYR A 124 17.00 -11.42 10.04
N GLU A 125 16.39 -12.26 9.24
CA GLU A 125 16.84 -12.56 7.87
C GLU A 125 16.84 -11.30 7.00
N LEU A 126 15.74 -10.51 7.03
CA LEU A 126 15.62 -9.27 6.27
C LEU A 126 16.70 -8.26 6.65
N THR A 127 16.87 -7.99 7.95
CA THR A 127 17.87 -7.03 8.43
C THR A 127 19.29 -7.50 8.15
N THR A 128 19.55 -8.81 8.25
CA THR A 128 20.82 -9.43 7.87
C THR A 128 21.09 -9.29 6.38
N TYR A 129 20.08 -9.55 5.55
CA TYR A 129 20.19 -9.41 4.10
C TYR A 129 20.47 -7.96 3.67
N LEU A 130 19.84 -6.98 4.32
CA LEU A 130 19.99 -5.56 3.99
C LEU A 130 21.30 -4.95 4.48
N LYS A 131 22.06 -5.64 5.34
CA LYS A 131 23.32 -5.13 5.88
C LYS A 131 24.32 -4.77 4.77
N GLY A 132 24.79 -3.52 4.79
CA GLY A 132 25.74 -3.00 3.79
C GLY A 132 25.09 -2.73 2.41
N LYS A 133 23.77 -2.78 2.27
CA LYS A 133 23.06 -2.49 1.02
C LYS A 133 22.43 -1.10 1.05
N ARG A 134 22.32 -0.49 -0.13
CA ARG A 134 21.61 0.78 -0.27
C ARG A 134 20.10 0.51 -0.25
N PHE A 135 19.46 0.70 0.89
CA PHE A 135 18.02 0.52 1.00
C PHE A 135 17.31 1.76 1.54
N GLY A 136 16.03 1.86 1.21
CA GLY A 136 15.09 2.83 1.75
C GLY A 136 13.88 2.14 2.40
N VAL A 137 13.06 2.90 3.10
CA VAL A 137 11.87 2.40 3.81
C VAL A 137 10.66 3.26 3.49
N ILE A 138 9.56 2.64 3.09
CA ILE A 138 8.23 3.27 3.02
C ILE A 138 7.40 2.67 4.16
N ASN A 139 7.14 3.47 5.19
CA ASN A 139 6.34 3.06 6.34
C ASN A 139 4.90 3.51 6.14
N ILE A 140 3.96 2.57 6.10
CA ILE A 140 2.54 2.85 5.85
C ILE A 140 1.70 2.38 7.03
N SER A 141 1.14 3.33 7.76
CA SER A 141 0.23 3.05 8.88
C SER A 141 -0.75 4.20 9.04
N LYS A 142 -2.04 3.95 8.84
CA LYS A 142 -3.09 4.98 8.96
C LYS A 142 -3.03 5.67 10.33
N SER A 143 -3.02 4.92 11.42
CA SER A 143 -3.01 5.45 12.78
C SER A 143 -1.62 5.81 13.31
N GLY A 144 -0.55 5.37 12.65
CA GLY A 144 0.82 5.46 13.18
C GLY A 144 1.11 4.54 14.38
N THR A 145 0.11 3.83 14.90
CA THR A 145 0.19 3.07 16.17
C THR A 145 0.15 1.54 15.98
N THR A 146 0.05 1.05 14.74
CA THR A 146 0.02 -0.40 14.46
C THR A 146 1.34 -1.04 14.91
N THR A 147 1.26 -1.94 15.87
CA THR A 147 2.42 -2.50 16.59
C THR A 147 3.41 -3.18 15.64
N GLU A 148 2.94 -4.04 14.74
CA GLU A 148 3.76 -4.81 13.80
C GLU A 148 4.56 -3.89 12.88
N THR A 149 3.88 -2.90 12.32
CA THR A 149 4.49 -1.90 11.44
C THR A 149 5.46 -1.01 12.20
N ALA A 150 5.10 -0.54 13.39
CA ALA A 150 5.94 0.34 14.21
C ALA A 150 7.23 -0.37 14.67
N LEU A 151 7.13 -1.65 15.08
CA LEU A 151 8.28 -2.44 15.49
C LEU A 151 9.25 -2.66 14.32
N THR A 152 8.73 -3.09 13.18
CA THR A 152 9.51 -3.29 11.95
C THR A 152 10.17 -1.99 11.49
N PHE A 153 9.41 -0.90 11.46
CA PHE A 153 9.92 0.40 11.07
C PHE A 153 11.06 0.87 12.00
N ARG A 154 10.91 0.70 13.31
CA ARG A 154 11.95 1.06 14.29
C ARG A 154 13.27 0.35 14.01
N LEU A 155 13.23 -0.96 13.69
CA LEU A 155 14.42 -1.75 13.38
C LEU A 155 15.07 -1.29 12.08
N LEU A 156 14.28 -1.17 11.01
CA LEU A 156 14.77 -0.75 9.69
C LEU A 156 15.31 0.69 9.70
N LYS A 157 14.61 1.62 10.37
CA LYS A 157 15.07 3.00 10.53
C LYS A 157 16.42 3.05 11.25
N LYS A 158 16.55 2.32 12.38
CA LYS A 158 17.81 2.27 13.13
C LYS A 158 18.95 1.76 12.26
N GLN A 159 18.73 0.72 11.47
CA GLN A 159 19.73 0.18 10.57
C GLN A 159 20.08 1.17 9.45
N CYS A 160 19.08 1.77 8.81
CA CYS A 160 19.28 2.75 7.75
C CYS A 160 20.10 3.96 8.25
N GLU A 161 19.75 4.48 9.43
CA GLU A 161 20.49 5.59 10.07
C GLU A 161 21.93 5.20 10.45
N ALA A 162 22.15 3.96 10.87
CA ALA A 162 23.50 3.48 11.21
C ALA A 162 24.41 3.34 9.98
N GLU A 163 23.85 2.94 8.84
CA GLU A 163 24.62 2.68 7.62
C GLU A 163 24.80 3.93 6.74
N ARG A 164 23.80 4.84 6.69
CA ARG A 164 23.85 6.05 5.85
C ARG A 164 24.18 7.32 6.62
N GLY A 165 24.03 7.32 7.94
CA GLY A 165 23.96 8.52 8.75
C GLY A 165 22.55 9.10 8.80
N LYS A 166 22.21 9.78 9.91
CA LYS A 166 20.84 10.28 10.18
C LYS A 166 20.32 11.24 9.12
N GLU A 167 21.16 12.14 8.60
CA GLU A 167 20.72 13.13 7.62
C GLU A 167 20.41 12.49 6.27
N ALA A 168 21.28 11.65 5.74
CA ALA A 168 21.06 10.97 4.47
C ALA A 168 19.95 9.91 4.52
N ALA A 169 19.66 9.34 5.70
CA ALA A 169 18.54 8.43 5.88
C ALA A 169 17.17 9.11 5.70
N LYS A 170 17.06 10.42 5.97
CA LYS A 170 15.81 11.18 5.81
C LYS A 170 15.30 11.18 4.36
N ASP A 171 16.22 11.19 3.40
CA ASP A 171 15.88 11.25 1.98
C ASP A 171 15.27 9.93 1.46
N VAL A 172 15.49 8.82 2.17
CA VAL A 172 15.06 7.48 1.76
C VAL A 172 14.08 6.82 2.73
N ILE A 173 13.64 7.54 3.75
CA ILE A 173 12.58 7.11 4.68
C ILE A 173 11.33 7.92 4.43
N VAL A 174 10.30 7.26 3.94
CA VAL A 174 8.99 7.86 3.60
C VAL A 174 7.94 7.35 4.57
N ALA A 175 7.10 8.24 5.08
CA ALA A 175 5.93 7.88 5.88
C ALA A 175 4.64 8.20 5.12
N ILE A 176 3.70 7.25 5.12
CA ILE A 176 2.34 7.43 4.62
C ILE A 176 1.40 7.17 5.80
N THR A 177 0.75 8.20 6.29
CA THR A 177 -0.09 8.16 7.48
C THR A 177 -1.16 9.25 7.43
N ASP A 178 -2.17 9.18 8.29
CA ASP A 178 -3.11 10.29 8.47
C ASP A 178 -2.38 11.53 9.04
N ALA A 179 -2.92 12.70 8.72
CA ALA A 179 -2.35 14.00 9.13
C ALA A 179 -2.67 14.38 10.59
N HIS A 180 -3.33 13.52 11.36
CA HIS A 180 -3.82 13.79 12.72
C HIS A 180 -3.10 12.95 13.76
#